data_0b0628f8d683182e4e8d3f3b13f544b8
#
_entry.id   0b0628f8d683182e4e8d3f3b13f544b8
#
_cell.length_a   1.000
_cell.length_b   1.000
_cell.length_c   1.000
_cell.angle_alpha   90.00
_cell.angle_beta   90.00
_cell.angle_gamma   90.00
#
_symmetry.space_group_name_H-M   'P 1'
#
loop_
_entity.id
_entity.type
_entity.pdbx_description
1 polymer ?
#
loop_
_entity_poly.entity_id
_entity_poly.type
_entity_poly.pdbx_seq_one_letter_code
_entity_poly.pdbx_strand_id
1 'polypeptide(L)'
;MILLLDNYDSYTFNLAHLIAEVAGREPLVVAAGEAEGLAERVHGGEFSHVVISPGPGTPEREEDFGAARGIIAAAAAAEIPVLGVCLGHQGLGLLAGAQVSPAPQPRHGFVSTIRHSGEGIFAGIPQHFEVVRYHSLHIEEAPGITVHARSEDGVIQALKVDGLPHWGVQFHPESVLTQYGRDIMRNFLGGFRLLHQEVPGAVDCARVFAALRAEGNDAFFLDSADPRGRYSILGDTAGALSRSFRYQLGDAPDILTLLDRELATRIIDAPALPFTGGVIGYLGYECAQLTLPIELSHRSPYPDAYFVRPQSFIVYDHHAETAHLCCLPATAPSNC
;
A
#
# COMPACT_ATOMS: atom_id res chain seq x y z
N MET A 1 -6.34 -5.93 5.75
CA MET A 1 -7.45 -5.98 4.78
C MET A 1 -7.66 -4.61 4.17
N ILE A 2 -8.21 -4.46 2.94
CA ILE A 2 -8.57 -3.15 2.37
C ILE A 2 -10.06 -2.94 2.60
N LEU A 3 -10.45 -1.76 3.08
CA LEU A 3 -11.85 -1.36 3.21
C LEU A 3 -12.24 -0.50 1.99
N LEU A 4 -13.39 -0.79 1.39
CA LEU A 4 -14.07 0.09 0.44
C LEU A 4 -15.43 0.48 1.01
N LEU A 5 -15.57 1.76 1.40
CA LEU A 5 -16.86 2.30 1.80
C LEU A 5 -17.66 2.68 0.56
N ASP A 6 -18.83 2.10 0.40
CA ASP A 6 -19.75 2.37 -0.70
C ASP A 6 -20.75 3.48 -0.33
N ASN A 7 -20.63 4.63 -0.96
CA ASN A 7 -21.58 5.75 -0.86
C ASN A 7 -22.72 5.64 -1.91
N TYR A 8 -23.13 4.42 -2.23
CA TYR A 8 -24.22 4.12 -3.16
C TYR A 8 -23.99 4.58 -4.61
N ASP A 9 -22.75 4.45 -5.08
CA ASP A 9 -22.39 4.76 -6.45
C ASP A 9 -22.47 3.52 -7.36
N SER A 10 -22.96 3.70 -8.59
CA SER A 10 -23.06 2.59 -9.56
C SER A 10 -21.70 2.05 -10.01
N TYR A 11 -20.62 2.78 -9.82
CA TYR A 11 -19.24 2.39 -10.17
C TYR A 11 -18.46 1.81 -9.00
N THR A 12 -19.04 1.69 -7.80
CA THR A 12 -18.34 1.13 -6.62
C THR A 12 -17.78 -0.26 -6.89
N PHE A 13 -18.53 -1.12 -7.62
CA PHE A 13 -18.03 -2.47 -7.94
C PHE A 13 -16.90 -2.47 -8.98
N ASN A 14 -16.86 -1.49 -9.89
CA ASN A 14 -15.71 -1.31 -10.78
C ASN A 14 -14.48 -0.91 -9.97
N LEU A 15 -14.65 -0.04 -8.96
CA LEU A 15 -13.58 0.33 -8.04
C LEU A 15 -13.13 -0.88 -7.20
N ALA A 16 -14.06 -1.71 -6.73
CA ALA A 16 -13.73 -2.96 -6.03
C ALA A 16 -12.93 -3.93 -6.92
N HIS A 17 -13.30 -4.07 -8.18
CA HIS A 17 -12.56 -4.88 -9.17
C HIS A 17 -11.17 -4.31 -9.42
N LEU A 18 -11.02 -3.00 -9.58
CA LEU A 18 -9.73 -2.35 -9.76
C LEU A 18 -8.81 -2.60 -8.53
N ILE A 19 -9.36 -2.46 -7.32
CA ILE A 19 -8.65 -2.78 -6.08
C ILE A 19 -8.24 -4.25 -6.06
N ALA A 20 -9.18 -5.17 -6.35
CA ALA A 20 -8.92 -6.61 -6.33
C ALA A 20 -7.84 -7.02 -7.34
N GLU A 21 -7.87 -6.45 -8.53
CA GLU A 21 -6.90 -6.70 -9.58
C GLU A 21 -5.48 -6.25 -9.18
N VAL A 22 -5.36 -5.03 -8.63
CA VAL A 22 -4.08 -4.49 -8.17
C VAL A 22 -3.63 -5.16 -6.88
N ALA A 23 -4.55 -5.35 -5.94
CA ALA A 23 -4.27 -5.93 -4.64
C ALA A 23 -4.15 -7.46 -4.65
N GLY A 24 -4.58 -8.16 -5.71
CA GLY A 24 -4.64 -9.64 -5.79
C GLY A 24 -5.60 -10.27 -4.76
N ARG A 25 -6.47 -9.48 -4.14
CA ARG A 25 -7.52 -9.89 -3.18
C ARG A 25 -8.66 -8.88 -3.21
N GLU A 26 -9.86 -9.34 -2.97
CA GLU A 26 -11.03 -8.47 -2.87
C GLU A 26 -10.96 -7.57 -1.65
N PRO A 27 -11.40 -6.29 -1.75
CA PRO A 27 -11.62 -5.44 -0.60
C PRO A 27 -12.87 -5.89 0.16
N LEU A 28 -12.96 -5.55 1.45
CA LEU A 28 -14.23 -5.58 2.15
C LEU A 28 -15.05 -4.37 1.70
N VAL A 29 -16.15 -4.60 1.01
CA VAL A 29 -17.10 -3.56 0.60
C VAL A 29 -18.19 -3.45 1.64
N VAL A 30 -18.39 -2.23 2.18
CA VAL A 30 -19.43 -1.94 3.18
C VAL A 30 -20.21 -0.73 2.71
N ALA A 31 -21.54 -0.83 2.62
CA ALA A 31 -22.41 0.29 2.31
C ALA A 31 -22.43 1.31 3.46
N ALA A 32 -22.50 2.62 3.14
CA ALA A 32 -22.48 3.68 4.15
C ALA A 32 -23.58 3.52 5.21
N GLY A 33 -24.76 3.02 4.85
CA GLY A 33 -25.84 2.72 5.79
C GLY A 33 -25.60 1.50 6.69
N GLU A 34 -24.57 0.70 6.41
CA GLU A 34 -24.20 -0.50 7.19
C GLU A 34 -22.85 -0.30 7.92
N ALA A 35 -22.36 0.93 7.99
CA ALA A 35 -21.04 1.26 8.51
C ALA A 35 -20.98 1.37 10.06
N GLU A 36 -22.01 0.97 10.78
CA GLU A 36 -22.01 0.97 12.26
C GLU A 36 -20.85 0.13 12.81
N GLY A 37 -20.09 0.69 13.76
CA GLY A 37 -18.92 0.05 14.36
C GLY A 37 -17.69 -0.04 13.45
N LEU A 38 -17.76 0.45 12.20
CA LEU A 38 -16.67 0.33 11.24
C LEU A 38 -15.50 1.27 11.58
N ALA A 39 -15.78 2.45 12.15
CA ALA A 39 -14.76 3.40 12.57
C ALA A 39 -13.88 2.81 13.69
N GLU A 40 -14.44 2.06 14.65
CA GLU A 40 -13.71 1.37 15.71
C GLU A 40 -12.79 0.27 15.14
N ARG A 41 -13.26 -0.47 14.14
CA ARG A 41 -12.47 -1.49 13.44
C ARG A 41 -11.30 -0.86 12.67
N VAL A 42 -11.53 0.30 12.02
CA VAL A 42 -10.49 1.07 11.35
C VAL A 42 -9.47 1.56 12.38
N HIS A 43 -9.92 2.19 13.48
CA HIS A 43 -9.03 2.66 14.54
C HIS A 43 -8.23 1.51 15.18
N GLY A 44 -8.83 0.34 15.31
CA GLY A 44 -8.19 -0.89 15.81
C GLY A 44 -7.14 -1.50 14.88
N GLY A 45 -6.91 -0.93 13.69
CA GLY A 45 -5.88 -1.37 12.76
C GLY A 45 -6.23 -2.63 11.95
N GLU A 46 -7.51 -2.98 11.85
CA GLU A 46 -7.95 -4.13 11.06
C GLU A 46 -7.69 -3.95 9.56
N PHE A 47 -7.67 -2.69 9.11
CA PHE A 47 -7.50 -2.35 7.70
C PHE A 47 -6.13 -1.73 7.43
N SER A 48 -5.50 -2.15 6.34
CA SER A 48 -4.25 -1.58 5.85
C SER A 48 -4.46 -0.30 5.05
N HIS A 49 -5.61 -0.18 4.37
CA HIS A 49 -6.01 0.95 3.53
C HIS A 49 -7.51 1.12 3.59
N VAL A 50 -7.96 2.35 3.40
CA VAL A 50 -9.37 2.70 3.26
C VAL A 50 -9.58 3.40 1.92
N VAL A 51 -10.60 3.01 1.18
CA VAL A 51 -11.05 3.68 -0.04
C VAL A 51 -12.47 4.18 0.18
N ILE A 52 -12.71 5.46 -0.07
CA ILE A 52 -14.03 6.09 0.00
C ILE A 52 -14.54 6.27 -1.43
N SER A 53 -15.61 5.60 -1.77
CA SER A 53 -16.15 5.57 -3.12
C SER A 53 -16.69 6.91 -3.59
N PRO A 54 -16.94 7.09 -4.90
CA PRO A 54 -17.88 8.07 -5.38
C PRO A 54 -19.26 7.93 -4.72
N GLY A 55 -20.12 8.90 -4.94
CA GLY A 55 -21.50 8.86 -4.46
C GLY A 55 -22.30 10.08 -4.90
N PRO A 56 -23.63 10.03 -4.78
CA PRO A 56 -24.50 11.17 -5.01
C PRO A 56 -24.40 12.21 -3.89
N GLY A 57 -24.88 13.43 -4.14
CA GLY A 57 -25.00 14.47 -3.12
C GLY A 57 -23.75 15.32 -2.92
N THR A 58 -23.53 15.74 -1.69
CA THR A 58 -22.42 16.61 -1.30
C THR A 58 -21.83 16.17 0.04
N PRO A 59 -20.49 16.28 0.23
CA PRO A 59 -19.89 15.91 1.51
C PRO A 59 -20.25 16.86 2.66
N GLU A 60 -20.95 17.96 2.39
CA GLU A 60 -21.42 18.90 3.42
C GLU A 60 -22.62 18.36 4.21
N ARG A 61 -23.43 17.46 3.61
CA ARG A 61 -24.58 16.88 4.27
C ARG A 61 -24.24 15.60 5.02
N GLU A 62 -24.78 15.48 6.21
CA GLU A 62 -24.60 14.30 7.06
C GLU A 62 -25.19 13.04 6.41
N GLU A 63 -26.35 13.16 5.78
CA GLU A 63 -27.04 12.07 5.08
C GLU A 63 -26.26 11.50 3.91
N ASP A 64 -25.44 12.34 3.23
CA ASP A 64 -24.67 11.95 2.06
C ASP A 64 -23.25 11.42 2.41
N PHE A 65 -22.67 11.86 3.54
CA PHE A 65 -21.26 11.60 3.83
C PHE A 65 -20.93 11.30 5.31
N GLY A 66 -21.93 11.23 6.19
CA GLY A 66 -21.71 11.11 7.64
C GLY A 66 -20.89 9.90 8.05
N ALA A 67 -21.21 8.72 7.52
CA ALA A 67 -20.44 7.49 7.79
C ALA A 67 -18.98 7.63 7.38
N ALA A 68 -18.70 8.23 6.22
CA ALA A 68 -17.34 8.44 5.73
C ALA A 68 -16.52 9.36 6.64
N ARG A 69 -17.13 10.39 7.26
CA ARG A 69 -16.43 11.30 8.19
C ARG A 69 -15.83 10.56 9.38
N GLY A 70 -16.62 9.68 10.02
CA GLY A 70 -16.15 8.87 11.16
C GLY A 70 -15.01 7.93 10.78
N ILE A 71 -15.12 7.29 9.63
CA ILE A 71 -14.10 6.37 9.11
C ILE A 71 -12.81 7.12 8.75
N ILE A 72 -12.89 8.28 8.10
CA ILE A 72 -11.72 9.12 7.76
C ILE A 72 -11.02 9.61 9.04
N ALA A 73 -11.79 10.04 10.05
CA ALA A 73 -11.23 10.47 11.33
C ALA A 73 -10.52 9.31 12.07
N ALA A 74 -11.11 8.12 12.06
CA ALA A 74 -10.51 6.92 12.63
C ALA A 74 -9.21 6.51 11.88
N ALA A 75 -9.23 6.59 10.55
CA ALA A 75 -8.06 6.33 9.72
C ALA A 75 -6.94 7.34 9.96
N ALA A 76 -7.26 8.62 10.14
CA ALA A 76 -6.30 9.66 10.47
C ALA A 76 -5.63 9.39 11.82
N ALA A 77 -6.40 9.02 12.85
CA ALA A 77 -5.89 8.70 14.18
C ALA A 77 -5.00 7.44 14.20
N ALA A 78 -5.24 6.51 13.31
CA ALA A 78 -4.48 5.26 13.16
C ALA A 78 -3.39 5.33 12.07
N GLU A 79 -3.19 6.50 11.43
CA GLU A 79 -2.27 6.72 10.31
C GLU A 79 -2.48 5.76 9.12
N ILE A 80 -3.72 5.31 8.92
CA ILE A 80 -4.09 4.42 7.82
C ILE A 80 -4.26 5.24 6.54
N PRO A 81 -3.64 4.84 5.41
CA PRO A 81 -3.82 5.49 4.12
C PRO A 81 -5.27 5.49 3.65
N VAL A 82 -5.75 6.65 3.17
CA VAL A 82 -7.09 6.82 2.61
C VAL A 82 -7.00 7.31 1.17
N LEU A 83 -7.79 6.72 0.26
CA LEU A 83 -8.07 7.25 -1.07
C LEU A 83 -9.53 7.64 -1.18
N GLY A 84 -9.81 8.92 -1.34
CA GLY A 84 -11.14 9.41 -1.68
C GLY A 84 -11.32 9.57 -3.19
N VAL A 85 -12.39 8.99 -3.75
CA VAL A 85 -12.73 9.12 -5.18
C VAL A 85 -13.98 9.96 -5.32
N CYS A 86 -13.95 10.98 -6.17
CA CYS A 86 -15.05 11.91 -6.49
C CYS A 86 -15.68 12.53 -5.22
N LEU A 87 -16.81 12.02 -4.71
CA LEU A 87 -17.39 12.44 -3.44
C LEU A 87 -16.41 12.28 -2.28
N GLY A 88 -15.67 11.15 -2.24
CA GLY A 88 -14.62 10.90 -1.25
C GLY A 88 -13.49 11.94 -1.30
N HIS A 89 -13.06 12.36 -2.50
CA HIS A 89 -12.08 13.44 -2.68
C HIS A 89 -12.59 14.77 -2.13
N GLN A 90 -13.85 15.12 -2.44
CA GLN A 90 -14.47 16.36 -1.94
C GLN A 90 -14.60 16.32 -0.42
N GLY A 91 -14.94 15.15 0.14
CA GLY A 91 -15.02 14.97 1.59
C GLY A 91 -13.67 15.11 2.29
N LEU A 92 -12.60 14.56 1.74
CA LEU A 92 -11.24 14.76 2.26
C LEU A 92 -10.84 16.24 2.22
N GLY A 93 -11.10 16.93 1.12
CA GLY A 93 -10.85 18.37 0.99
C GLY A 93 -11.63 19.18 2.04
N LEU A 94 -12.93 18.90 2.18
CA LEU A 94 -13.80 19.57 3.15
C LEU A 94 -13.31 19.40 4.60
N LEU A 95 -12.94 18.16 4.97
CA LEU A 95 -12.42 17.85 6.31
C LEU A 95 -11.05 18.50 6.57
N ALA A 96 -10.28 18.77 5.53
CA ALA A 96 -9.02 19.50 5.59
C ALA A 96 -9.18 21.04 5.49
N GLY A 97 -10.42 21.55 5.48
CA GLY A 97 -10.73 22.98 5.49
C GLY A 97 -10.95 23.62 4.11
N ALA A 98 -11.01 22.83 3.04
CA ALA A 98 -11.37 23.34 1.71
C ALA A 98 -12.87 23.58 1.60
N GLN A 99 -13.28 24.51 0.71
CA GLN A 99 -14.67 24.73 0.36
C GLN A 99 -15.08 23.82 -0.80
N VAL A 100 -16.33 23.36 -0.77
CA VAL A 100 -16.96 22.66 -1.88
C VAL A 100 -17.84 23.67 -2.63
N SER A 101 -17.59 23.81 -3.92
CA SER A 101 -18.26 24.81 -4.78
C SER A 101 -18.78 24.16 -6.07
N PRO A 102 -19.76 24.76 -6.75
CA PRO A 102 -20.15 24.32 -8.09
C PRO A 102 -18.96 24.39 -9.05
N ALA A 103 -18.74 23.33 -9.81
CA ALA A 103 -17.69 23.31 -10.83
C ALA A 103 -17.97 24.35 -11.92
N PRO A 104 -16.95 25.02 -12.50
CA PRO A 104 -17.11 25.99 -13.56
C PRO A 104 -17.92 25.43 -14.75
N GLN A 105 -17.76 24.15 -15.01
CA GLN A 105 -18.57 23.37 -15.95
C GLN A 105 -18.85 22.00 -15.36
N PRO A 106 -20.12 21.61 -15.15
CA PRO A 106 -20.46 20.24 -14.81
C PRO A 106 -19.99 19.28 -15.89
N ARG A 107 -19.37 18.18 -15.48
CA ARG A 107 -18.84 17.14 -16.39
C ARG A 107 -19.45 15.80 -16.01
N HIS A 108 -20.17 15.18 -16.96
CA HIS A 108 -20.81 13.86 -16.77
C HIS A 108 -20.44 12.95 -17.94
N GLY A 109 -19.41 12.11 -17.76
CA GLY A 109 -18.89 11.22 -18.79
C GLY A 109 -17.93 11.91 -19.77
N PHE A 110 -17.39 13.06 -19.41
CA PHE A 110 -16.44 13.78 -20.26
C PHE A 110 -15.00 13.38 -19.92
N VAL A 111 -14.22 13.22 -20.96
CA VAL A 111 -12.77 13.02 -20.87
C VAL A 111 -12.11 14.39 -20.70
N SER A 112 -11.19 14.49 -19.76
CA SER A 112 -10.35 15.64 -19.50
C SER A 112 -8.89 15.23 -19.43
N THR A 113 -8.00 16.13 -19.86
CA THR A 113 -6.56 15.93 -19.73
C THR A 113 -6.08 16.52 -18.41
N ILE A 114 -5.23 15.83 -17.69
CA ILE A 114 -4.69 16.33 -16.42
C ILE A 114 -3.18 16.52 -16.46
N ARG A 115 -2.72 17.56 -15.73
CA ARG A 115 -1.31 17.78 -15.37
C ARG A 115 -1.17 17.51 -13.88
N HIS A 116 -0.09 16.84 -13.48
CA HIS A 116 0.14 16.41 -12.11
C HIS A 116 1.59 16.63 -11.65
N SER A 117 1.84 16.51 -10.35
CA SER A 117 3.16 16.71 -9.74
C SER A 117 4.20 15.65 -10.14
N GLY A 118 3.78 14.46 -10.56
CA GLY A 118 4.65 13.30 -10.74
C GLY A 118 4.99 12.57 -9.45
N GLU A 119 4.45 12.99 -8.31
CA GLU A 119 4.74 12.45 -6.98
C GLU A 119 3.61 11.59 -6.42
N GLY A 120 3.92 10.77 -5.43
CA GLY A 120 2.95 9.96 -4.69
C GLY A 120 2.18 9.03 -5.62
N ILE A 121 0.85 9.16 -5.66
CA ILE A 121 -0.01 8.32 -6.50
C ILE A 121 0.21 8.52 -8.01
N PHE A 122 0.93 9.58 -8.41
CA PHE A 122 1.28 9.88 -9.81
C PHE A 122 2.71 9.51 -10.19
N ALA A 123 3.46 8.84 -9.31
CA ALA A 123 4.81 8.42 -9.60
C ALA A 123 4.86 7.50 -10.83
N GLY A 124 5.74 7.82 -11.80
CA GLY A 124 5.91 7.04 -13.03
C GLY A 124 4.78 7.18 -14.06
N ILE A 125 3.80 8.04 -13.84
CA ILE A 125 2.69 8.28 -14.79
C ILE A 125 3.07 9.43 -15.73
N PRO A 126 2.86 9.28 -17.07
CA PRO A 126 3.09 10.36 -18.03
C PRO A 126 2.19 11.57 -17.78
N GLN A 127 2.73 12.76 -18.06
CA GLN A 127 1.94 14.00 -18.05
C GLN A 127 0.88 14.02 -19.16
N HIS A 128 -0.19 14.77 -18.94
CA HIS A 128 -1.26 14.99 -19.92
C HIS A 128 -2.02 13.71 -20.30
N PHE A 129 -2.25 12.83 -19.34
CA PHE A 129 -3.09 11.66 -19.56
C PHE A 129 -4.59 11.99 -19.42
N GLU A 130 -5.44 11.16 -20.01
CA GLU A 130 -6.88 11.35 -20.06
C GLU A 130 -7.57 10.65 -18.89
N VAL A 131 -8.55 11.35 -18.29
CA VAL A 131 -9.39 10.85 -17.20
C VAL A 131 -10.86 11.15 -17.44
N VAL A 132 -11.73 10.33 -16.88
CA VAL A 132 -13.19 10.54 -16.95
C VAL A 132 -13.68 11.27 -15.72
N ARG A 133 -14.53 12.27 -15.95
CA ARG A 133 -15.15 13.10 -14.90
C ARG A 133 -16.66 12.93 -14.87
N TYR A 134 -17.21 12.77 -13.65
CA TYR A 134 -18.66 12.66 -13.40
C TYR A 134 -19.05 13.53 -12.21
N HIS A 135 -18.79 14.85 -12.27
CA HIS A 135 -19.04 15.72 -11.12
C HIS A 135 -19.56 17.10 -11.52
N SER A 136 -20.42 17.67 -10.65
CA SER A 136 -20.94 19.05 -10.72
C SER A 136 -20.34 19.94 -9.64
N LEU A 137 -19.71 19.35 -8.62
CA LEU A 137 -19.02 20.03 -7.52
C LEU A 137 -17.53 19.82 -7.62
N HIS A 138 -16.76 20.75 -7.09
CA HIS A 138 -15.31 20.62 -6.94
C HIS A 138 -14.87 21.25 -5.61
N ILE A 139 -13.64 21.06 -5.23
CA ILE A 139 -13.02 21.73 -4.06
C ILE A 139 -12.18 22.91 -4.53
N GLU A 140 -12.05 23.90 -3.65
CA GLU A 140 -11.16 25.04 -3.79
C GLU A 140 -9.84 24.78 -3.04
N GLU A 141 -8.80 25.57 -3.32
CA GLU A 141 -7.55 25.49 -2.58
C GLU A 141 -7.74 25.88 -1.11
N ALA A 142 -7.04 25.19 -0.22
CA ALA A 142 -7.04 25.49 1.20
C ALA A 142 -5.67 25.16 1.83
N PRO A 143 -5.32 25.79 2.96
CA PRO A 143 -4.04 25.56 3.63
C PRO A 143 -3.80 24.13 4.13
N GLY A 144 -4.85 23.33 4.27
CA GLY A 144 -4.76 21.93 4.78
C GLY A 144 -4.57 20.88 3.70
N ILE A 145 -4.42 21.30 2.42
CA ILE A 145 -4.24 20.39 1.30
C ILE A 145 -3.12 20.82 0.36
N THR A 146 -2.39 19.85 -0.15
CA THR A 146 -1.47 20.03 -1.27
C THR A 146 -2.12 19.55 -2.55
N VAL A 147 -2.20 20.42 -3.58
CA VAL A 147 -2.77 20.09 -4.90
C VAL A 147 -1.74 19.35 -5.72
N HIS A 148 -2.09 18.15 -6.16
CA HIS A 148 -1.20 17.29 -6.97
C HIS A 148 -1.61 17.15 -8.45
N ALA A 149 -2.87 17.46 -8.82
CA ALA A 149 -3.30 17.44 -10.21
C ALA A 149 -4.41 18.46 -10.50
N ARG A 150 -4.40 18.98 -11.74
CA ARG A 150 -5.44 19.83 -12.30
C ARG A 150 -5.78 19.42 -13.72
N SER A 151 -7.06 19.60 -14.06
CA SER A 151 -7.51 19.49 -15.46
C SER A 151 -7.24 20.79 -16.25
N GLU A 152 -7.46 20.72 -17.56
CA GLU A 152 -7.26 21.83 -18.50
C GLU A 152 -8.11 23.09 -18.16
N ASP A 153 -9.23 22.91 -17.47
CA ASP A 153 -10.13 23.98 -17.00
C ASP A 153 -9.75 24.51 -15.60
N GLY A 154 -8.60 24.07 -15.05
CA GLY A 154 -8.05 24.53 -13.77
C GLY A 154 -8.65 23.85 -12.53
N VAL A 155 -9.65 22.99 -12.69
CA VAL A 155 -10.28 22.27 -11.59
C VAL A 155 -9.28 21.29 -10.93
N ILE A 156 -9.24 21.28 -9.59
CA ILE A 156 -8.41 20.37 -8.82
C ILE A 156 -8.89 18.93 -9.09
N GLN A 157 -7.99 18.10 -9.58
CA GLN A 157 -8.26 16.70 -9.91
C GLN A 157 -7.59 15.73 -8.95
N ALA A 158 -6.60 16.19 -8.17
CA ALA A 158 -6.06 15.41 -7.06
C ALA A 158 -5.49 16.29 -5.96
N LEU A 159 -5.66 15.82 -4.74
CA LEU A 159 -5.11 16.42 -3.52
C LEU A 159 -4.41 15.37 -2.65
N LYS A 160 -3.56 15.86 -1.76
CA LYS A 160 -3.10 15.17 -0.56
C LYS A 160 -3.43 16.02 0.65
N VAL A 161 -3.95 15.40 1.72
CA VAL A 161 -4.15 16.09 3.01
C VAL A 161 -2.78 16.23 3.70
N ASP A 162 -2.44 17.45 4.12
CA ASP A 162 -1.14 17.72 4.73
C ASP A 162 -0.98 16.99 6.06
N GLY A 163 0.19 16.39 6.25
CA GLY A 163 0.51 15.62 7.46
C GLY A 163 -0.14 14.24 7.55
N LEU A 164 -1.02 13.84 6.61
CA LEU A 164 -1.69 12.55 6.63
C LEU A 164 -1.40 11.74 5.35
N PRO A 165 -1.47 10.41 5.39
CA PRO A 165 -1.35 9.56 4.20
C PRO A 165 -2.66 9.49 3.40
N HIS A 166 -3.40 10.61 3.29
CA HIS A 166 -4.70 10.68 2.66
C HIS A 166 -4.63 11.38 1.31
N TRP A 167 -5.06 10.68 0.27
CA TRP A 167 -5.11 11.14 -1.11
C TRP A 167 -6.55 11.24 -1.59
N GLY A 168 -6.83 12.19 -2.46
CA GLY A 168 -8.11 12.30 -3.13
C GLY A 168 -7.95 12.51 -4.62
N VAL A 169 -8.78 11.84 -5.44
CA VAL A 169 -8.90 12.05 -6.89
C VAL A 169 -10.33 12.41 -7.24
N GLN A 170 -10.54 13.51 -7.99
CA GLN A 170 -11.86 13.96 -8.40
C GLN A 170 -12.42 13.14 -9.57
N PHE A 171 -11.54 12.63 -10.42
CA PHE A 171 -11.90 11.75 -11.54
C PHE A 171 -12.08 10.30 -11.07
N HIS A 172 -12.58 9.46 -11.96
CA HIS A 172 -12.87 8.04 -11.72
C HIS A 172 -11.74 7.14 -12.24
N PRO A 173 -10.82 6.68 -11.38
CA PRO A 173 -9.71 5.81 -11.79
C PRO A 173 -10.19 4.42 -12.25
N GLU A 174 -11.37 3.98 -11.83
CA GLU A 174 -12.01 2.70 -12.19
C GLU A 174 -12.69 2.72 -13.55
N SER A 175 -12.82 3.90 -14.18
CA SER A 175 -13.46 4.03 -15.50
C SER A 175 -12.56 3.48 -16.59
N VAL A 176 -13.14 2.72 -17.53
CA VAL A 176 -12.44 2.14 -18.69
C VAL A 176 -11.74 3.19 -19.56
N LEU A 177 -12.28 4.41 -19.62
CA LEU A 177 -11.71 5.51 -20.39
C LEU A 177 -10.69 6.34 -19.60
N THR A 178 -10.46 6.05 -18.32
CA THR A 178 -9.38 6.68 -17.55
C THR A 178 -8.08 5.93 -17.79
N GLN A 179 -7.10 6.64 -18.34
CA GLN A 179 -5.75 6.10 -18.50
C GLN A 179 -5.06 6.01 -17.15
N TYR A 180 -4.19 5.02 -16.98
CA TYR A 180 -3.36 4.81 -15.78
C TYR A 180 -4.12 4.67 -14.45
N GLY A 181 -5.43 4.39 -14.46
CA GLY A 181 -6.20 4.17 -13.23
C GLY A 181 -5.63 3.04 -12.36
N ARG A 182 -5.14 1.98 -13.02
CA ARG A 182 -4.44 0.86 -12.40
C ARG A 182 -3.13 1.29 -11.71
N ASP A 183 -2.36 2.14 -12.36
CA ASP A 183 -1.08 2.61 -11.83
C ASP A 183 -1.29 3.54 -10.64
N ILE A 184 -2.31 4.41 -10.69
CA ILE A 184 -2.73 5.25 -9.57
C ILE A 184 -3.13 4.40 -8.36
N MET A 185 -3.98 3.38 -8.55
CA MET A 185 -4.39 2.46 -7.49
C MET A 185 -3.19 1.69 -6.93
N ARG A 186 -2.27 1.24 -7.79
CA ARG A 186 -1.04 0.56 -7.42
C ARG A 186 -0.15 1.45 -6.56
N ASN A 187 0.05 2.69 -6.97
CA ASN A 187 0.85 3.66 -6.22
C ASN A 187 0.21 3.99 -4.86
N PHE A 188 -1.12 4.09 -4.80
CA PHE A 188 -1.84 4.31 -3.56
C PHE A 188 -1.73 3.12 -2.60
N LEU A 189 -1.90 1.90 -3.07
CA LEU A 189 -1.82 0.70 -2.24
C LEU A 189 -0.39 0.38 -1.77
N GLY A 190 0.59 1.24 -2.12
CA GLY A 190 1.94 1.16 -1.60
C GLY A 190 2.72 -0.05 -2.12
N GLY A 191 2.48 -0.43 -3.37
CA GLY A 191 3.31 -1.44 -4.01
C GLY A 191 4.70 -0.89 -4.31
N PHE A 192 5.74 -1.43 -3.70
CA PHE A 192 7.10 -1.20 -4.16
C PHE A 192 7.35 -1.98 -5.44
N ARG A 193 7.82 -1.31 -6.48
CA ARG A 193 8.34 -1.99 -7.64
C ARG A 193 9.70 -2.57 -7.28
N LEU A 194 9.85 -3.88 -7.37
CA LEU A 194 11.13 -4.52 -7.14
C LEU A 194 12.09 -4.16 -8.27
N LEU A 195 13.18 -3.47 -7.95
CA LEU A 195 14.30 -3.34 -8.88
C LEU A 195 14.95 -4.70 -9.01
N HIS A 196 15.05 -5.20 -10.22
CA HIS A 196 15.53 -6.55 -10.51
C HIS A 196 16.55 -6.52 -11.64
N GLN A 197 17.70 -7.17 -11.41
CA GLN A 197 18.75 -7.36 -12.40
C GLN A 197 19.22 -8.82 -12.40
N GLU A 198 19.31 -9.42 -13.56
CA GLU A 198 19.88 -10.73 -13.74
C GLU A 198 21.37 -10.64 -14.01
N VAL A 199 22.15 -11.47 -13.35
CA VAL A 199 23.58 -11.62 -13.52
C VAL A 199 23.89 -13.08 -13.81
N PRO A 200 24.12 -13.46 -15.07
CA PRO A 200 24.49 -14.83 -15.44
C PRO A 200 25.86 -15.23 -14.89
N GLY A 201 26.00 -16.48 -14.53
CA GLY A 201 27.27 -17.11 -14.11
C GLY A 201 27.17 -17.82 -12.76
N ALA A 202 28.13 -18.69 -12.50
CA ALA A 202 28.23 -19.43 -11.26
C ALA A 202 28.58 -18.48 -10.09
N VAL A 203 27.81 -18.55 -9.01
CA VAL A 203 28.02 -17.75 -7.79
C VAL A 203 28.25 -18.68 -6.60
N ASP A 204 29.34 -18.42 -5.87
CA ASP A 204 29.58 -19.03 -4.55
C ASP A 204 28.74 -18.27 -3.50
N CYS A 205 27.51 -18.74 -3.28
CA CYS A 205 26.58 -18.13 -2.34
C CYS A 205 27.13 -18.08 -0.91
N ALA A 206 27.90 -19.09 -0.48
CA ALA A 206 28.49 -19.11 0.86
C ALA A 206 29.54 -18.00 1.03
N ARG A 207 30.34 -17.75 0.01
CA ARG A 207 31.31 -16.65 0.00
C ARG A 207 30.63 -15.26 0.00
N VAL A 208 29.55 -15.12 -0.77
CA VAL A 208 28.75 -13.86 -0.77
C VAL A 208 28.14 -13.64 0.61
N PHE A 209 27.54 -14.65 1.21
CA PHE A 209 27.00 -14.56 2.56
C PHE A 209 28.05 -14.20 3.62
N ALA A 210 29.25 -14.80 3.52
CA ALA A 210 30.35 -14.45 4.42
C ALA A 210 30.76 -12.96 4.30
N ALA A 211 30.73 -12.40 3.07
CA ALA A 211 30.98 -10.99 2.84
C ALA A 211 29.91 -10.08 3.46
N LEU A 212 28.60 -10.41 3.27
CA LEU A 212 27.49 -9.65 3.86
C LEU A 212 27.58 -9.63 5.39
N ARG A 213 27.92 -10.77 6.00
CA ARG A 213 28.10 -10.83 7.48
C ARG A 213 29.28 -10.02 7.98
N ALA A 214 30.32 -9.85 7.21
CA ALA A 214 31.54 -9.14 7.62
C ALA A 214 31.28 -7.63 7.85
N GLU A 215 30.20 -7.07 7.28
CA GLU A 215 29.77 -5.68 7.46
C GLU A 215 29.04 -5.41 8.77
N GLY A 216 28.78 -6.45 9.57
CA GLY A 216 28.19 -6.31 10.92
C GLY A 216 26.66 -6.19 10.94
N ASN A 217 25.99 -6.31 9.81
CA ASN A 217 24.53 -6.34 9.72
C ASN A 217 23.97 -7.73 10.01
N ASP A 218 22.71 -7.81 10.40
CA ASP A 218 22.00 -9.08 10.42
C ASP A 218 21.87 -9.60 8.98
N ALA A 219 22.35 -10.81 8.74
CA ALA A 219 22.34 -11.43 7.43
C ALA A 219 21.67 -12.79 7.48
N PHE A 220 21.01 -13.19 6.40
CA PHE A 220 20.37 -14.49 6.25
C PHE A 220 20.85 -15.21 5.00
N PHE A 221 20.82 -16.54 5.07
CA PHE A 221 21.13 -17.43 3.95
C PHE A 221 20.21 -18.65 4.04
N LEU A 222 19.28 -18.71 3.12
CA LEU A 222 18.42 -19.88 2.93
C LEU A 222 18.99 -20.69 1.77
N ASP A 223 19.50 -21.85 2.08
CA ASP A 223 20.08 -22.76 1.12
C ASP A 223 19.42 -24.12 1.23
N SER A 224 19.34 -24.87 0.14
CA SER A 224 18.81 -26.22 0.14
C SER A 224 19.94 -27.25 0.32
N ALA A 225 19.83 -28.09 1.34
CA ALA A 225 20.69 -29.24 1.48
C ALA A 225 20.39 -30.36 0.46
N ASP A 226 19.27 -30.31 -0.24
CA ASP A 226 18.90 -31.21 -1.31
C ASP A 226 19.68 -30.84 -2.59
N PRO A 227 20.47 -31.73 -3.20
CA PRO A 227 21.15 -31.46 -4.47
C PRO A 227 20.20 -31.06 -5.64
N ARG A 228 18.88 -31.29 -5.48
CA ARG A 228 17.85 -30.86 -6.42
C ARG A 228 17.28 -29.49 -6.08
N GLY A 229 17.73 -28.87 -4.98
CA GLY A 229 17.34 -27.54 -4.59
C GLY A 229 17.68 -26.54 -5.67
N ARG A 230 16.66 -25.79 -6.15
CA ARG A 230 16.84 -24.89 -7.28
C ARG A 230 17.38 -23.53 -6.85
N TYR A 231 17.02 -23.06 -5.66
CA TYR A 231 17.28 -21.67 -5.28
C TYR A 231 18.03 -21.56 -3.96
N SER A 232 18.97 -20.61 -3.90
CA SER A 232 19.50 -20.05 -2.67
C SER A 232 19.04 -18.60 -2.54
N ILE A 233 18.68 -18.16 -1.31
CA ILE A 233 18.21 -16.80 -1.03
C ILE A 233 19.07 -16.22 0.08
N LEU A 234 19.67 -15.05 -0.17
CA LEU A 234 20.58 -14.42 0.77
C LEU A 234 20.42 -12.90 0.74
N GLY A 235 20.73 -12.26 1.86
CA GLY A 235 20.65 -10.82 2.02
C GLY A 235 20.99 -10.38 3.44
N ASP A 236 20.89 -9.10 3.69
CA ASP A 236 21.16 -8.47 4.98
C ASP A 236 20.21 -7.32 5.30
N THR A 237 20.50 -6.64 6.42
CA THR A 237 19.74 -5.47 6.88
C THR A 237 20.44 -4.15 6.58
N ALA A 238 21.34 -4.08 5.61
CA ALA A 238 22.11 -2.85 5.28
C ALA A 238 21.28 -1.78 4.62
N GLY A 239 20.12 -1.86 4.23
CA GLY A 239 19.35 -0.80 3.55
C GLY A 239 18.53 0.05 4.52
N ALA A 240 18.25 1.30 4.15
CA ALA A 240 17.44 2.24 4.94
C ALA A 240 16.00 1.74 5.18
N LEU A 241 15.47 0.88 4.30
CA LEU A 241 14.16 0.24 4.45
C LEU A 241 14.26 -1.14 5.11
N SER A 242 15.47 -1.65 5.37
CA SER A 242 15.67 -2.91 6.06
C SER A 242 15.31 -2.78 7.55
N ARG A 243 14.77 -3.85 8.12
CA ARG A 243 14.40 -3.91 9.54
C ARG A 243 14.66 -5.30 10.08
N SER A 244 14.98 -5.40 11.37
CA SER A 244 14.95 -6.63 12.13
C SER A 244 13.95 -6.55 13.27
N PHE A 245 13.25 -7.64 13.54
CA PHE A 245 12.22 -7.75 14.57
C PHE A 245 12.62 -8.85 15.54
N ARG A 246 12.78 -8.50 16.81
CA ARG A 246 12.98 -9.44 17.91
C ARG A 246 11.75 -9.40 18.78
N TYR A 247 11.19 -10.55 19.08
CA TYR A 247 9.97 -10.68 19.86
C TYR A 247 10.15 -11.65 21.02
N GLN A 248 9.60 -11.27 22.18
CA GLN A 248 9.44 -12.12 23.35
C GLN A 248 7.96 -12.21 23.68
N LEU A 249 7.49 -13.36 24.16
CA LEU A 249 6.10 -13.52 24.60
C LEU A 249 5.76 -12.49 25.68
N GLY A 250 4.71 -11.72 25.43
CA GLY A 250 4.26 -10.61 26.28
C GLY A 250 4.61 -9.23 25.73
N ASP A 251 5.42 -9.14 24.68
CA ASP A 251 5.64 -7.88 23.97
C ASP A 251 4.35 -7.45 23.22
N ALA A 252 4.16 -6.13 23.09
CA ALA A 252 3.04 -5.54 22.36
C ALA A 252 3.55 -4.63 21.22
N PRO A 253 3.00 -4.73 20.02
CA PRO A 253 2.03 -5.74 19.57
C PRO A 253 2.61 -7.15 19.53
N ASP A 254 1.76 -8.18 19.54
CA ASP A 254 2.22 -9.56 19.34
C ASP A 254 2.83 -9.74 17.94
N ILE A 255 3.64 -10.80 17.80
CA ILE A 255 4.41 -11.03 16.57
C ILE A 255 3.52 -11.25 15.33
N LEU A 256 2.33 -11.84 15.48
CA LEU A 256 1.45 -12.09 14.34
C LEU A 256 0.87 -10.77 13.82
N THR A 257 0.44 -9.89 14.74
CA THR A 257 0.00 -8.52 14.42
C THR A 257 1.12 -7.72 13.75
N LEU A 258 2.36 -7.85 14.23
CA LEU A 258 3.51 -7.17 13.65
C LEU A 258 3.80 -7.67 12.24
N LEU A 259 3.78 -8.99 12.02
CA LEU A 259 3.98 -9.60 10.70
C LEU A 259 2.89 -9.18 9.72
N ASP A 260 1.63 -9.13 10.15
CA ASP A 260 0.52 -8.67 9.31
C ASP A 260 0.72 -7.22 8.82
N ARG A 261 1.22 -6.33 9.67
CA ARG A 261 1.56 -4.94 9.30
C ARG A 261 2.70 -4.89 8.28
N GLU A 262 3.77 -5.65 8.51
CA GLU A 262 4.92 -5.66 7.60
C GLU A 262 4.60 -6.32 6.25
N LEU A 263 3.77 -7.36 6.23
CA LEU A 263 3.32 -8.05 5.02
C LEU A 263 2.20 -7.30 4.27
N ALA A 264 1.60 -6.29 4.88
CA ALA A 264 0.66 -5.39 4.18
C ALA A 264 1.35 -4.59 3.07
N THR A 265 2.67 -4.35 3.18
CA THR A 265 3.48 -3.74 2.10
C THR A 265 3.67 -4.74 0.97
N ARG A 266 3.15 -4.43 -0.22
CA ARG A 266 3.21 -5.33 -1.37
C ARG A 266 4.33 -4.98 -2.32
N ILE A 267 4.90 -6.01 -2.93
CA ILE A 267 5.77 -5.90 -4.08
C ILE A 267 4.94 -6.20 -5.31
N ILE A 268 4.98 -5.26 -6.25
CA ILE A 268 4.25 -5.31 -7.51
C ILE A 268 5.23 -5.52 -8.66
N ASP A 269 4.74 -6.08 -9.76
CA ASP A 269 5.54 -6.39 -10.95
C ASP A 269 6.80 -7.22 -10.62
N ALA A 270 6.71 -8.11 -9.62
CA ALA A 270 7.81 -8.94 -9.23
C ALA A 270 8.07 -10.04 -10.26
N PRO A 271 9.34 -10.38 -10.53
CA PRO A 271 9.66 -11.52 -11.37
C PRO A 271 9.16 -12.84 -10.73
N ALA A 272 9.00 -13.89 -11.52
CA ALA A 272 8.58 -15.22 -11.04
C ALA A 272 9.72 -15.89 -10.26
N LEU A 273 10.04 -15.36 -9.08
CA LEU A 273 11.06 -15.87 -8.15
C LEU A 273 10.40 -16.44 -6.89
N PRO A 274 11.07 -17.36 -6.17
CA PRO A 274 10.54 -17.95 -4.94
C PRO A 274 10.44 -16.96 -3.77
N PHE A 275 11.20 -15.88 -3.83
CA PHE A 275 11.16 -14.76 -2.90
C PHE A 275 11.28 -13.45 -3.65
N THR A 276 10.35 -12.56 -3.45
CA THR A 276 10.30 -11.24 -4.10
C THR A 276 10.26 -10.10 -3.10
N GLY A 277 10.43 -10.43 -1.81
CA GLY A 277 10.41 -9.52 -0.67
C GLY A 277 9.46 -10.01 0.43
N GLY A 278 9.39 -9.27 1.52
CA GLY A 278 8.69 -9.64 2.73
C GLY A 278 9.65 -9.87 3.89
N VAL A 279 9.35 -10.80 4.77
CA VAL A 279 10.16 -11.10 5.96
C VAL A 279 10.69 -12.52 5.92
N ILE A 280 11.90 -12.69 6.43
CA ILE A 280 12.57 -13.98 6.58
C ILE A 280 12.98 -14.15 8.04
N GLY A 281 12.70 -15.29 8.64
CA GLY A 281 13.04 -15.52 10.03
C GLY A 281 12.46 -16.81 10.58
N TYR A 282 12.21 -16.82 11.89
CA TYR A 282 11.63 -17.96 12.58
C TYR A 282 10.62 -17.53 13.64
N LEU A 283 9.66 -18.41 13.88
CA LEU A 283 8.84 -18.47 15.09
C LEU A 283 9.36 -19.60 15.96
N GLY A 284 9.77 -19.29 17.18
CA GLY A 284 10.12 -20.28 18.20
C GLY A 284 8.89 -21.07 18.64
N TYR A 285 9.12 -22.22 19.25
CA TYR A 285 8.02 -23.07 19.74
C TYR A 285 7.16 -22.38 20.79
N GLU A 286 7.72 -21.41 21.51
CA GLU A 286 7.07 -20.58 22.50
C GLU A 286 5.90 -19.79 21.89
N CYS A 287 6.00 -19.36 20.65
CA CYS A 287 4.92 -18.63 19.94
C CYS A 287 3.64 -19.46 19.75
N ALA A 288 3.68 -20.76 19.95
CA ALA A 288 2.48 -21.60 19.95
C ALA A 288 1.45 -21.15 21.03
N GLN A 289 1.92 -20.52 22.10
CA GLN A 289 1.03 -19.95 23.15
C GLN A 289 0.17 -18.79 22.66
N LEU A 290 0.51 -18.15 21.55
CA LEU A 290 -0.32 -17.09 20.94
C LEU A 290 -1.63 -17.63 20.33
N THR A 291 -1.65 -18.91 19.97
CA THR A 291 -2.77 -19.52 19.26
C THR A 291 -3.34 -20.75 19.96
N LEU A 292 -2.60 -21.34 20.90
CA LEU A 292 -3.00 -22.57 21.61
C LEU A 292 -2.95 -22.34 23.13
N PRO A 293 -3.89 -22.88 23.90
CA PRO A 293 -3.88 -22.81 25.36
C PRO A 293 -2.92 -23.84 25.97
N ILE A 294 -1.62 -23.65 25.73
CA ILE A 294 -0.56 -24.53 26.23
C ILE A 294 0.36 -23.79 27.18
N GLU A 295 0.86 -24.49 28.19
CA GLU A 295 1.95 -24.00 29.05
C GLU A 295 3.24 -24.74 28.69
N LEU A 296 4.32 -24.00 28.53
CA LEU A 296 5.64 -24.56 28.25
C LEU A 296 6.46 -24.64 29.54
N SER A 297 7.06 -25.79 29.77
CA SER A 297 7.90 -26.04 30.95
C SER A 297 9.31 -25.47 30.84
N HIS A 298 9.73 -25.12 29.63
CA HIS A 298 11.06 -24.55 29.34
C HIS A 298 10.94 -23.28 28.48
N ARG A 299 11.86 -22.35 28.67
CA ARG A 299 12.02 -21.17 27.83
C ARG A 299 13.37 -21.19 27.13
N SER A 300 13.39 -20.85 25.87
CA SER A 300 14.60 -20.66 25.09
C SER A 300 15.39 -19.41 25.60
N PRO A 301 16.74 -19.42 25.58
CA PRO A 301 17.52 -18.21 25.80
C PRO A 301 17.52 -17.28 24.57
N TYR A 302 16.98 -17.72 23.46
CA TYR A 302 16.85 -16.95 22.22
C TYR A 302 15.50 -16.21 22.18
N PRO A 303 15.34 -15.18 21.34
CA PRO A 303 14.05 -14.57 21.07
C PRO A 303 12.99 -15.61 20.67
N ASP A 304 11.75 -15.41 21.16
CA ASP A 304 10.64 -16.30 20.81
C ASP A 304 10.26 -16.20 19.31
N ALA A 305 10.56 -15.05 18.69
CA ALA A 305 10.59 -14.92 17.23
C ALA A 305 11.67 -13.92 16.79
N TYR A 306 12.22 -14.15 15.61
CA TYR A 306 13.17 -13.24 14.99
C TYR A 306 12.95 -13.21 13.49
N PHE A 307 12.74 -12.01 12.93
CA PHE A 307 12.53 -11.78 11.51
C PHE A 307 13.39 -10.64 10.99
N VAL A 308 13.78 -10.74 9.74
CA VAL A 308 14.47 -9.72 8.95
C VAL A 308 13.61 -9.37 7.76
N ARG A 309 13.38 -8.08 7.54
CA ARG A 309 12.87 -7.54 6.29
C ARG A 309 14.03 -6.89 5.54
N PRO A 310 14.56 -7.52 4.50
CA PRO A 310 15.66 -6.96 3.72
C PRO A 310 15.13 -5.90 2.73
N GLN A 311 15.91 -4.84 2.50
CA GLN A 311 15.69 -3.94 1.37
C GLN A 311 16.29 -4.53 0.09
N SER A 312 17.47 -5.14 0.19
CA SER A 312 18.17 -5.78 -0.91
C SER A 312 18.43 -7.23 -0.60
N PHE A 313 18.28 -8.09 -1.61
CA PHE A 313 18.53 -9.52 -1.48
C PHE A 313 18.90 -10.13 -2.82
N ILE A 314 19.44 -11.32 -2.77
CA ILE A 314 19.85 -12.11 -3.93
C ILE A 314 19.06 -13.43 -3.92
N VAL A 315 18.50 -13.77 -5.07
CA VAL A 315 17.97 -15.10 -5.35
C VAL A 315 18.86 -15.75 -6.40
N TYR A 316 19.54 -16.83 -6.07
CA TYR A 316 20.39 -17.54 -7.02
C TYR A 316 19.66 -18.80 -7.52
N ASP A 317 19.49 -18.88 -8.83
CA ASP A 317 18.95 -20.07 -9.51
C ASP A 317 20.10 -21.00 -9.92
N HIS A 318 20.28 -22.10 -9.20
CA HIS A 318 21.32 -23.10 -9.46
C HIS A 318 21.14 -23.81 -10.81
N HIS A 319 19.90 -23.93 -11.31
CA HIS A 319 19.63 -24.58 -12.58
C HIS A 319 19.94 -23.69 -13.77
N ALA A 320 19.65 -22.39 -13.66
CA ALA A 320 19.94 -21.41 -14.70
C ALA A 320 21.35 -20.81 -14.57
N GLU A 321 22.07 -21.10 -13.48
CA GLU A 321 23.33 -20.42 -13.10
C GLU A 321 23.21 -18.91 -13.18
N THR A 322 22.16 -18.36 -12.57
CA THR A 322 21.84 -16.92 -12.65
C THR A 322 21.54 -16.36 -11.26
N ALA A 323 22.19 -15.26 -10.91
CA ALA A 323 21.86 -14.48 -9.72
C ALA A 323 20.87 -13.38 -10.09
N HIS A 324 19.78 -13.31 -9.33
CA HIS A 324 18.78 -12.26 -9.41
C HIS A 324 19.03 -11.28 -8.28
N LEU A 325 19.58 -10.10 -8.60
CA LEU A 325 19.79 -9.01 -7.66
C LEU A 325 18.47 -8.24 -7.52
N CYS A 326 17.94 -8.19 -6.32
CA CYS A 326 16.65 -7.58 -6.02
C CYS A 326 16.82 -6.46 -4.99
N CYS A 327 16.16 -5.32 -5.21
CA CYS A 327 16.19 -4.19 -4.28
C CYS A 327 14.84 -3.45 -4.26
N LEU A 328 14.37 -3.11 -3.06
CA LEU A 328 13.26 -2.19 -2.85
C LEU A 328 13.81 -0.76 -2.88
N PRO A 329 13.37 0.11 -3.79
CA PRO A 329 13.84 1.50 -3.83
C PRO A 329 13.45 2.24 -2.56
N ALA A 330 14.35 3.05 -2.01
CA ALA A 330 14.12 3.84 -0.79
C ALA A 330 13.09 4.98 -0.99
N THR A 331 12.88 5.37 -2.24
CA THR A 331 11.80 6.28 -2.69
C THR A 331 11.15 5.64 -3.91
N ALA A 332 9.85 5.89 -4.13
CA ALA A 332 9.29 5.65 -5.46
C ALA A 332 10.21 6.34 -6.48
N PRO A 333 10.56 5.69 -7.61
CA PRO A 333 11.59 6.20 -8.52
C PRO A 333 11.25 7.64 -8.92
N SER A 334 12.00 8.60 -8.39
CA SER A 334 12.11 9.92 -9.00
C SER A 334 12.80 9.69 -10.32
N ASN A 335 12.11 9.95 -11.42
CA ASN A 335 12.63 9.84 -12.77
C ASN A 335 14.04 10.42 -12.86
N CYS A 336 15.02 9.58 -13.21
CA CYS A 336 16.17 9.97 -14.01
C CYS A 336 15.84 9.81 -15.49
#